data_fb3c8b31eebe7e74e84b49e2ded632dc
#
_entry.id   fb3c8b31eebe7e74e84b49e2ded632dc
#
_cell.length_a   1.000
_cell.length_b   1.000
_cell.length_c   1.000
_cell.angle_alpha   90.00
_cell.angle_beta   90.00
_cell.angle_gamma   90.00
#
_symmetry.space_group_name_H-M   'P 1'
#
loop_
_entity.id
_entity.type
_entity.pdbx_description
1 polymer ?
#
loop_
_entity_poly.entity_id
_entity_poly.type
_entity_poly.pdbx_seq_one_letter_code
_entity_poly.pdbx_strand_id
1 'polypeptide(L)'
;HSLLGERRFPVVLMDEATQASEPSALVPITRGCRQLVLVGDHKQLPPTVISKVAEDGGLGRSLFERLIECGLEAHMLTTQYRMHPTIREYPSARFYDGRLDDGCSSEQRPPAAGFLWPDWDHPVAFVPIDGSEIVDEESSSKSNLDEAAKVLSIVNDLLAAGDLTPSDIGV
;
A
#
# COMPACT_ATOMS: atom_id res chain seq x y z
N HIS A 1 -18.15 18.47 8.20
CA HIS A 1 -18.72 19.61 7.42
C HIS A 1 -18.42 20.96 8.07
N SER A 2 -18.46 21.07 9.42
CA SER A 2 -18.23 22.34 10.16
C SER A 2 -16.80 22.87 10.05
N LEU A 3 -15.79 22.01 9.88
CA LEU A 3 -14.38 22.41 9.81
C LEU A 3 -14.00 23.19 8.54
N LEU A 4 -14.71 22.99 7.43
CA LEU A 4 -14.42 23.66 6.16
C LEU A 4 -15.17 24.99 5.99
N GLY A 5 -16.21 25.25 6.80
CA GLY A 5 -17.02 26.47 6.73
C GLY A 5 -17.58 26.72 5.33
N GLU A 6 -17.53 27.98 4.87
CA GLU A 6 -17.94 28.39 3.54
C GLU A 6 -16.81 28.43 2.50
N ARG A 7 -15.68 27.82 2.81
CA ARG A 7 -14.53 27.77 1.89
C ARG A 7 -14.90 27.09 0.58
N ARG A 8 -14.41 27.65 -0.53
CA ARG A 8 -14.55 27.10 -1.87
C ARG A 8 -13.21 26.64 -2.40
N PHE A 9 -13.20 25.53 -3.13
CA PHE A 9 -12.00 24.93 -3.69
C PHE A 9 -12.16 24.81 -5.21
N PRO A 10 -11.73 25.81 -5.99
CA PRO A 10 -11.84 25.77 -7.45
C PRO A 10 -10.93 24.67 -8.07
N VAL A 11 -9.87 24.30 -7.38
CA VAL A 11 -8.99 23.16 -7.73
C VAL A 11 -8.98 22.21 -6.56
N VAL A 12 -9.22 20.93 -6.82
CA VAL A 12 -9.15 19.83 -5.83
C VAL A 12 -8.16 18.80 -6.33
N LEU A 13 -7.14 18.52 -5.52
CA LEU A 13 -6.21 17.42 -5.71
C LEU A 13 -6.44 16.43 -4.58
N MET A 14 -6.68 15.17 -4.92
CA MET A 14 -6.82 14.06 -3.96
C MET A 14 -5.69 13.08 -4.19
N ASP A 15 -4.88 12.89 -3.17
CA ASP A 15 -3.92 11.80 -3.10
C ASP A 15 -4.59 10.58 -2.45
N GLU A 16 -4.12 9.37 -2.78
CA GLU A 16 -4.73 8.09 -2.37
C GLU A 16 -6.24 8.05 -2.66
N ALA A 17 -6.65 8.62 -3.80
CA ALA A 17 -8.07 8.78 -4.16
C ALA A 17 -8.84 7.45 -4.30
N THR A 18 -8.13 6.35 -4.47
CA THR A 18 -8.68 4.99 -4.54
C THR A 18 -9.10 4.44 -3.19
N GLN A 19 -8.56 4.98 -2.10
CA GLN A 19 -8.91 4.58 -0.72
C GLN A 19 -10.07 5.42 -0.14
N ALA A 20 -10.48 6.49 -0.84
CA ALA A 20 -11.61 7.31 -0.44
C ALA A 20 -12.92 6.75 -1.02
N SER A 21 -13.92 6.53 -0.15
CA SER A 21 -15.27 6.22 -0.64
C SER A 21 -15.81 7.39 -1.48
N GLU A 22 -16.64 7.10 -2.48
CA GLU A 22 -17.17 8.15 -3.35
C GLU A 22 -17.88 9.29 -2.60
N PRO A 23 -18.71 9.04 -1.58
CA PRO A 23 -19.30 10.13 -0.77
C PRO A 23 -18.25 11.01 -0.08
N SER A 24 -17.13 10.44 0.36
CA SER A 24 -16.03 11.20 0.98
C SER A 24 -15.33 12.10 -0.06
N ALA A 25 -15.09 11.57 -1.26
CA ALA A 25 -14.50 12.31 -2.37
C ALA A 25 -15.38 13.51 -2.82
N LEU A 26 -16.70 13.38 -2.73
CA LEU A 26 -17.62 14.45 -3.10
C LEU A 26 -17.58 15.65 -2.14
N VAL A 27 -17.14 15.51 -0.91
CA VAL A 27 -17.12 16.58 0.08
C VAL A 27 -16.35 17.82 -0.40
N PRO A 28 -15.09 17.74 -0.86
CA PRO A 28 -14.38 18.88 -1.42
C PRO A 28 -14.89 19.27 -2.81
N ILE A 29 -15.33 18.32 -3.63
CA ILE A 29 -15.77 18.56 -5.03
C ILE A 29 -17.00 19.47 -5.06
N THR A 30 -17.98 19.22 -4.20
CA THR A 30 -19.24 19.99 -4.15
C THR A 30 -19.06 21.42 -3.65
N ARG A 31 -17.84 21.79 -3.25
CA ARG A 31 -17.49 23.14 -2.79
C ARG A 31 -16.91 24.05 -3.89
N GLY A 32 -17.43 23.92 -5.09
CA GLY A 32 -17.11 24.80 -6.21
C GLY A 32 -15.89 24.34 -7.03
N CYS A 33 -15.60 23.06 -7.01
CA CYS A 33 -14.55 22.45 -7.82
C CYS A 33 -14.81 22.70 -9.32
N ARG A 34 -13.78 23.16 -10.02
CA ARG A 34 -13.75 23.34 -11.47
C ARG A 34 -12.71 22.48 -12.14
N GLN A 35 -11.66 22.12 -11.38
CA GLN A 35 -10.59 21.23 -11.81
C GLN A 35 -10.35 20.19 -10.72
N LEU A 36 -10.41 18.93 -11.10
CA LEU A 36 -10.19 17.78 -10.22
C LEU A 36 -8.98 16.98 -10.71
N VAL A 37 -8.05 16.74 -9.81
CA VAL A 37 -6.91 15.85 -10.03
C VAL A 37 -7.01 14.71 -9.00
N LEU A 38 -7.13 13.51 -9.49
CA LEU A 38 -7.13 12.29 -8.66
C LEU A 38 -5.81 11.55 -8.85
N VAL A 39 -5.11 11.32 -7.76
CA VAL A 39 -3.89 10.53 -7.70
C VAL A 39 -4.19 9.29 -6.86
N GLY A 40 -3.80 8.12 -7.33
CA GLY A 40 -4.08 6.88 -6.63
C GLY A 40 -3.82 5.66 -7.51
N ASP A 41 -4.00 4.49 -6.94
CA ASP A 41 -3.74 3.24 -7.61
C ASP A 41 -4.88 2.23 -7.35
N HIS A 42 -5.71 2.01 -8.35
CA HIS A 42 -6.86 1.10 -8.27
C HIS A 42 -6.47 -0.39 -8.25
N LYS A 43 -5.18 -0.72 -8.36
CA LYS A 43 -4.64 -2.07 -8.17
C LYS A 43 -4.19 -2.32 -6.74
N GLN A 44 -4.19 -1.28 -5.88
CA GLN A 44 -3.92 -1.37 -4.45
C GLN A 44 -5.22 -1.42 -3.64
N LEU A 45 -5.17 -0.94 -2.39
CA LEU A 45 -6.30 -1.08 -1.47
C LEU A 45 -7.51 -0.20 -1.87
N PRO A 46 -8.73 -0.78 -1.91
CA PRO A 46 -9.96 -0.02 -2.06
C PRO A 46 -10.36 0.69 -0.76
N PRO A 47 -11.44 1.50 -0.76
CA PRO A 47 -12.00 2.05 0.45
C PRO A 47 -12.34 0.98 1.48
N THR A 48 -12.01 1.21 2.75
CA THR A 48 -12.36 0.29 3.84
C THR A 48 -13.84 0.46 4.21
N VAL A 49 -14.62 -0.61 4.07
CA VAL A 49 -16.05 -0.65 4.44
C VAL A 49 -16.28 -1.78 5.45
N ILE A 50 -16.70 -1.41 6.66
CA ILE A 50 -16.94 -2.38 7.75
C ILE A 50 -18.27 -3.13 7.55
N SER A 51 -19.28 -2.44 7.07
CA SER A 51 -20.61 -3.02 6.85
C SER A 51 -20.67 -3.82 5.56
N LYS A 52 -20.88 -5.13 5.66
CA LYS A 52 -21.03 -6.01 4.50
C LYS A 52 -22.17 -5.56 3.57
N VAL A 53 -23.30 -5.12 4.15
CA VAL A 53 -24.44 -4.61 3.37
C VAL A 53 -24.07 -3.35 2.59
N ALA A 54 -23.27 -2.46 3.18
CA ALA A 54 -22.81 -1.24 2.49
C ALA A 54 -21.78 -1.57 1.40
N GLU A 55 -20.92 -2.55 1.64
CA GLU A 55 -19.95 -3.05 0.65
C GLU A 55 -20.67 -3.66 -0.56
N ASP A 56 -21.64 -4.55 -0.31
CA ASP A 56 -22.47 -5.17 -1.34
C ASP A 56 -23.33 -4.12 -2.09
N GLY A 57 -23.66 -3.00 -1.42
CA GLY A 57 -24.32 -1.82 -2.01
C GLY A 57 -23.40 -0.91 -2.83
N GLY A 58 -22.11 -1.23 -2.93
CA GLY A 58 -21.14 -0.52 -3.76
C GLY A 58 -20.37 0.61 -3.07
N LEU A 59 -20.46 0.75 -1.72
CA LEU A 59 -19.73 1.80 -0.99
C LEU A 59 -18.20 1.58 -1.03
N GLY A 60 -17.74 0.35 -1.28
CA GLY A 60 -16.32 -0.01 -1.44
C GLY A 60 -15.71 0.42 -2.77
N ARG A 61 -16.51 0.91 -3.74
CA ARG A 61 -16.00 1.44 -5.00
C ARG A 61 -15.66 2.91 -4.86
N SER A 62 -14.43 3.29 -5.21
CA SER A 62 -13.99 4.68 -5.20
C SER A 62 -14.50 5.46 -6.42
N LEU A 63 -14.56 6.80 -6.30
CA LEU A 63 -14.81 7.67 -7.44
C LEU A 63 -13.75 7.46 -8.55
N PHE A 64 -12.49 7.26 -8.16
CA PHE A 64 -11.38 7.01 -9.08
C PHE A 64 -11.67 5.77 -9.96
N GLU A 65 -11.97 4.64 -9.33
CA GLU A 65 -12.26 3.38 -10.01
C GLU A 65 -13.48 3.50 -10.93
N ARG A 66 -14.57 4.11 -10.45
CA ARG A 66 -15.76 4.32 -11.24
C ARG A 66 -15.51 5.17 -12.49
N LEU A 67 -14.67 6.20 -12.39
CA LEU A 67 -14.33 7.04 -13.55
C LEU A 67 -13.51 6.27 -14.59
N ILE A 68 -12.58 5.41 -14.17
CA ILE A 68 -11.84 4.52 -15.08
C ILE A 68 -12.81 3.56 -15.78
N GLU A 69 -13.74 2.94 -15.06
CA GLU A 69 -14.77 2.06 -15.64
C GLU A 69 -15.68 2.79 -16.64
N CYS A 70 -15.92 4.09 -16.43
CA CYS A 70 -16.65 4.94 -17.38
C CYS A 70 -15.81 5.37 -18.59
N GLY A 71 -14.56 4.89 -18.70
CA GLY A 71 -13.69 5.15 -19.86
C GLY A 71 -12.82 6.41 -19.73
N LEU A 72 -12.69 6.99 -18.53
CA LEU A 72 -11.72 8.07 -18.31
C LEU A 72 -10.31 7.50 -18.37
N GLU A 73 -9.48 8.04 -19.25
CA GLU A 73 -8.08 7.60 -19.36
C GLU A 73 -7.26 8.09 -18.17
N ALA A 74 -6.50 7.18 -17.58
CA ALA A 74 -5.54 7.48 -16.52
C ALA A 74 -4.11 7.53 -17.09
N HIS A 75 -3.32 8.49 -16.59
CA HIS A 75 -1.89 8.54 -16.85
C HIS A 75 -1.16 7.72 -15.77
N MET A 76 -0.50 6.65 -16.19
CA MET A 76 0.27 5.80 -15.29
C MET A 76 1.68 6.37 -15.10
N LEU A 77 2.11 6.51 -13.83
CA LEU A 77 3.50 6.73 -13.49
C LEU A 77 4.21 5.37 -13.48
N THR A 78 5.19 5.19 -14.36
CA THR A 78 5.83 3.89 -14.60
C THR A 78 7.12 3.70 -13.83
N THR A 79 7.81 4.77 -13.42
CA THR A 79 9.11 4.67 -12.77
C THR A 79 8.97 4.68 -11.25
N GLN A 80 9.39 3.60 -10.60
CA GLN A 80 9.44 3.48 -9.14
C GLN A 80 10.85 3.78 -8.61
N TYR A 81 10.93 4.37 -7.40
CA TYR A 81 12.18 4.72 -6.72
C TYR A 81 12.29 4.12 -5.31
N ARG A 82 11.34 3.30 -4.91
CA ARG A 82 11.20 2.76 -3.54
C ARG A 82 11.91 1.43 -3.38
N MET A 83 11.53 0.48 -4.23
CA MET A 83 11.87 -0.93 -4.06
C MET A 83 13.19 -1.30 -4.73
N HIS A 84 13.87 -2.32 -4.19
CA HIS A 84 14.87 -3.05 -4.94
C HIS A 84 14.25 -3.58 -6.27
N PRO A 85 14.97 -3.55 -7.40
CA PRO A 85 14.44 -3.99 -8.70
C PRO A 85 13.75 -5.36 -8.67
N THR A 86 14.33 -6.35 -8.00
CA THR A 86 13.76 -7.69 -7.91
C THR A 86 12.45 -7.75 -7.10
N ILE A 87 12.28 -6.88 -6.10
CA ILE A 87 11.00 -6.78 -5.36
C ILE A 87 9.90 -6.24 -6.28
N ARG A 88 10.22 -5.30 -7.17
CA ARG A 88 9.29 -4.71 -8.14
C ARG A 88 8.82 -5.72 -9.20
N GLU A 89 9.63 -6.71 -9.57
CA GLU A 89 9.35 -7.63 -10.68
C GLU A 89 7.97 -8.31 -10.58
N TYR A 90 7.67 -8.91 -9.42
CA TYR A 90 6.39 -9.60 -9.23
C TYR A 90 5.18 -8.67 -9.33
N PRO A 91 5.08 -7.54 -8.58
CA PRO A 91 3.95 -6.64 -8.72
C PRO A 91 3.85 -6.03 -10.12
N SER A 92 4.98 -5.71 -10.78
CA SER A 92 4.98 -5.22 -12.16
C SER A 92 4.31 -6.20 -13.11
N ALA A 93 4.75 -7.44 -13.11
CA ALA A 93 4.22 -8.49 -13.98
C ALA A 93 2.75 -8.83 -13.65
N ARG A 94 2.41 -8.88 -12.34
CA ARG A 94 1.10 -9.37 -11.89
C ARG A 94 -0.01 -8.34 -12.01
N PHE A 95 0.29 -7.05 -11.80
CA PHE A 95 -0.73 -6.00 -11.66
C PHE A 95 -0.61 -4.87 -12.68
N TYR A 96 0.57 -4.67 -13.28
CA TYR A 96 0.87 -3.51 -14.12
C TYR A 96 1.37 -3.88 -15.52
N ASP A 97 1.07 -5.08 -15.99
CA ASP A 97 1.41 -5.58 -17.34
C ASP A 97 2.92 -5.46 -17.67
N GLY A 98 3.79 -5.57 -16.66
CA GLY A 98 5.23 -5.43 -16.80
C GLY A 98 5.73 -4.00 -17.06
N ARG A 99 4.88 -2.98 -16.88
CA ARG A 99 5.16 -1.59 -17.27
C ARG A 99 5.87 -0.76 -16.20
N LEU A 100 6.18 -1.33 -15.04
CA LEU A 100 6.97 -0.61 -14.04
C LEU A 100 8.44 -0.71 -14.35
N ASP A 101 9.10 0.45 -14.42
CA ASP A 101 10.54 0.62 -14.56
C ASP A 101 11.20 1.01 -13.25
N ASP A 102 12.50 0.79 -13.12
CA ASP A 102 13.27 1.14 -11.93
C ASP A 102 13.99 2.48 -12.10
N GLY A 103 13.74 3.40 -11.19
CA GLY A 103 14.50 4.65 -11.06
C GLY A 103 15.63 4.56 -10.01
N CYS A 104 15.83 3.36 -9.42
CA CYS A 104 16.94 3.06 -8.53
C CYS A 104 17.60 1.74 -8.93
N SER A 105 18.90 1.61 -8.66
CA SER A 105 19.64 0.37 -8.92
C SER A 105 19.70 -0.53 -7.68
N SER A 106 20.12 -1.79 -7.88
CA SER A 106 20.34 -2.75 -6.79
C SER A 106 21.40 -2.25 -5.81
N GLU A 107 22.44 -1.56 -6.28
CA GLU A 107 23.50 -1.01 -5.43
C GLU A 107 22.98 0.13 -4.51
N GLN A 108 21.92 0.81 -4.92
CA GLN A 108 21.26 1.85 -4.10
C GLN A 108 20.30 1.26 -3.08
N ARG A 109 20.01 -0.02 -3.17
CA ARG A 109 19.11 -0.78 -2.28
C ARG A 109 19.74 -2.12 -1.89
N PRO A 110 20.96 -2.12 -1.29
CA PRO A 110 21.65 -3.36 -0.96
C PRO A 110 20.82 -4.20 0.02
N PRO A 111 20.93 -5.52 -0.02
CA PRO A 111 20.37 -6.39 1.01
C PRO A 111 20.95 -6.03 2.37
N ALA A 112 20.10 -6.09 3.41
CA ALA A 112 20.55 -5.85 4.77
C ALA A 112 21.49 -6.97 5.25
N ALA A 113 22.54 -6.62 5.99
CA ALA A 113 23.36 -7.58 6.71
C ALA A 113 22.57 -8.20 7.89
N GLY A 114 23.09 -9.29 8.47
CA GLY A 114 22.46 -9.94 9.63
C GLY A 114 21.34 -10.92 9.30
N PHE A 115 20.97 -11.06 8.04
CA PHE A 115 20.04 -12.09 7.57
C PHE A 115 20.67 -12.97 6.51
N LEU A 116 20.43 -14.28 6.58
CA LEU A 116 20.88 -15.22 5.57
C LEU A 116 19.91 -15.24 4.39
N TRP A 117 20.17 -14.37 3.42
CA TRP A 117 19.36 -14.28 2.22
C TRP A 117 19.51 -15.55 1.37
N PRO A 118 18.42 -16.12 0.86
CA PRO A 118 18.50 -17.27 -0.07
C PRO A 118 19.26 -16.95 -1.34
N ASP A 119 19.14 -15.70 -1.81
CA ASP A 119 19.86 -15.14 -2.94
C ASP A 119 20.20 -13.68 -2.60
N TRP A 120 21.46 -13.32 -2.66
CA TRP A 120 21.93 -11.98 -2.33
C TRP A 120 21.50 -10.93 -3.38
N ASP A 121 21.37 -11.34 -4.63
CA ASP A 121 20.91 -10.47 -5.70
C ASP A 121 19.37 -10.31 -5.72
N HIS A 122 18.67 -11.17 -4.97
CA HIS A 122 17.22 -11.18 -4.82
C HIS A 122 16.83 -11.15 -3.33
N PRO A 123 16.86 -9.96 -2.68
CA PRO A 123 16.66 -9.85 -1.23
C PRO A 123 15.18 -10.02 -0.84
N VAL A 124 14.63 -11.15 -1.18
CA VAL A 124 13.31 -11.62 -0.81
C VAL A 124 13.44 -13.02 -0.21
N ALA A 125 12.90 -13.22 0.99
CA ALA A 125 12.95 -14.50 1.65
C ALA A 125 11.57 -14.88 2.21
N PHE A 126 11.19 -16.14 2.01
CA PHE A 126 10.07 -16.74 2.72
C PHE A 126 10.61 -17.58 3.87
N VAL A 127 10.17 -17.27 5.10
CA VAL A 127 10.56 -17.98 6.31
C VAL A 127 9.34 -18.75 6.81
N PRO A 128 9.26 -20.07 6.53
CA PRO A 128 8.13 -20.87 6.97
C PRO A 128 8.15 -21.05 8.49
N ILE A 129 7.01 -20.86 9.13
CA ILE A 129 6.81 -21.11 10.56
C ILE A 129 5.62 -22.06 10.70
N ASP A 130 5.85 -23.15 11.40
CA ASP A 130 4.82 -24.14 11.74
C ASP A 130 4.28 -23.81 13.15
N GLY A 131 3.40 -22.81 13.21
CA GLY A 131 2.81 -22.31 14.44
C GLY A 131 1.28 -22.26 14.39
N SER A 132 0.64 -22.19 15.56
CA SER A 132 -0.81 -22.15 15.67
C SER A 132 -1.33 -20.71 15.71
N GLU A 133 -2.37 -20.44 14.93
CA GLU A 133 -3.11 -19.19 14.97
C GLU A 133 -3.95 -19.08 16.26
N ILE A 134 -3.87 -17.96 16.93
CA ILE A 134 -4.70 -17.62 18.08
C ILE A 134 -5.71 -16.56 17.62
N VAL A 135 -6.99 -16.84 17.88
CA VAL A 135 -8.09 -15.91 17.55
C VAL A 135 -8.54 -15.25 18.85
N ASP A 136 -8.59 -13.93 18.86
CA ASP A 136 -9.19 -13.14 19.94
C ASP A 136 -10.71 -13.18 19.76
N GLU A 137 -11.43 -13.70 20.76
CA GLU A 137 -12.88 -13.87 20.71
C GLU A 137 -13.65 -12.53 20.68
N GLU A 138 -13.09 -11.45 21.24
CA GLU A 138 -13.75 -10.15 21.31
C GLU A 138 -13.54 -9.32 20.02
N SER A 139 -12.33 -9.30 19.48
CA SER A 139 -11.97 -8.47 18.33
C SER A 139 -11.96 -9.23 17.01
N SER A 140 -12.03 -10.56 17.04
CA SER A 140 -11.78 -11.45 15.88
C SER A 140 -10.38 -11.26 15.28
N SER A 141 -9.47 -10.62 16.01
CA SER A 141 -8.06 -10.48 15.61
C SER A 141 -7.36 -11.82 15.70
N LYS A 142 -6.41 -12.02 14.80
CA LYS A 142 -5.60 -13.22 14.73
C LYS A 142 -4.16 -12.90 15.04
N SER A 143 -3.50 -13.79 15.79
CA SER A 143 -2.07 -13.69 16.11
C SER A 143 -1.42 -15.07 16.08
N ASN A 144 -0.09 -15.08 15.89
CA ASN A 144 0.73 -16.29 15.96
C ASN A 144 2.00 -15.95 16.75
N LEU A 145 2.15 -16.56 17.92
CA LEU A 145 3.28 -16.27 18.81
C LEU A 145 4.61 -16.80 18.27
N ASP A 146 4.60 -17.89 17.52
CA ASP A 146 5.82 -18.46 16.93
C ASP A 146 6.32 -17.57 15.78
N GLU A 147 5.41 -17.02 14.97
CA GLU A 147 5.75 -16.02 13.96
C GLU A 147 6.32 -14.75 14.62
N ALA A 148 5.65 -14.24 15.66
CA ALA A 148 6.12 -13.05 16.39
C ALA A 148 7.52 -13.25 17.00
N ALA A 149 7.79 -14.43 17.59
CA ALA A 149 9.10 -14.77 18.12
C ALA A 149 10.17 -14.82 17.02
N LYS A 150 9.83 -15.39 15.85
CA LYS A 150 10.73 -15.43 14.70
C LYS A 150 11.02 -14.06 14.13
N VAL A 151 10.00 -13.20 13.98
CA VAL A 151 10.16 -11.81 13.56
C VAL A 151 11.11 -11.08 14.52
N LEU A 152 10.90 -11.20 15.82
CA LEU A 152 11.78 -10.59 16.84
C LEU A 152 13.24 -11.07 16.72
N SER A 153 13.44 -12.37 16.49
CA SER A 153 14.78 -12.92 16.27
C SER A 153 15.45 -12.27 15.05
N ILE A 154 14.75 -12.22 13.91
CA ILE A 154 15.28 -11.63 12.67
C ILE A 154 15.60 -10.15 12.86
N VAL A 155 14.71 -9.38 13.49
CA VAL A 155 14.95 -7.96 13.77
C VAL A 155 16.21 -7.75 14.64
N ASN A 156 16.40 -8.58 15.67
CA ASN A 156 17.60 -8.52 16.51
C ASN A 156 18.88 -8.84 15.73
N ASP A 157 18.84 -9.85 14.85
CA ASP A 157 19.98 -10.22 14.03
C ASP A 157 20.35 -9.10 13.04
N LEU A 158 19.35 -8.48 12.40
CA LEU A 158 19.52 -7.33 11.52
C LEU A 158 20.14 -6.13 12.25
N LEU A 159 19.65 -5.79 13.44
CA LEU A 159 20.18 -4.69 14.23
C LEU A 159 21.59 -4.98 14.76
N ALA A 160 21.87 -6.23 15.12
CA ALA A 160 23.20 -6.65 15.60
C ALA A 160 24.28 -6.56 14.51
N ALA A 161 23.92 -6.66 13.25
CA ALA A 161 24.83 -6.47 12.12
C ALA A 161 25.33 -5.02 11.97
N GLY A 162 24.56 -4.05 12.44
CA GLY A 162 24.96 -2.64 12.60
C GLY A 162 24.89 -1.77 11.34
N ASP A 163 24.36 -2.28 10.25
CA ASP A 163 24.10 -1.52 9.01
C ASP A 163 22.71 -0.87 8.98
N LEU A 164 21.82 -1.29 9.88
CA LEU A 164 20.46 -0.75 10.03
C LEU A 164 20.21 -0.19 11.42
N THR A 165 19.28 0.75 11.51
CA THR A 165 18.68 1.26 12.74
C THR A 165 17.22 0.84 12.85
N PRO A 166 16.58 0.93 14.04
CA PRO A 166 15.15 0.64 14.16
C PRO A 166 14.23 1.45 13.23
N SER A 167 14.68 2.62 12.77
CA SER A 167 13.92 3.46 11.81
C SER A 167 13.92 2.91 10.38
N ASP A 168 14.83 1.99 10.09
CA ASP A 168 14.99 1.41 8.74
C ASP A 168 14.19 0.11 8.60
N ILE A 169 13.58 -0.39 9.69
CA ILE A 169 12.87 -1.66 9.75
C ILE A 169 11.38 -1.41 9.99
N GLY A 170 10.55 -1.92 9.10
CA GLY A 170 9.10 -2.00 9.27
C GLY A 170 8.66 -3.43 9.58
N VAL A 171 7.75 -3.61 10.55
CA VAL A 171 7.14 -4.88 10.94
C VAL A 171 5.63 -4.78 10.81
#